data_f8de99f07b4d50acbc85c997bc6b50f5
#
_entry.id   f8de99f07b4d50acbc85c997bc6b50f5
#
_cell.length_a   1.000
_cell.length_b   1.000
_cell.length_c   1.000
_cell.angle_alpha   90.00
_cell.angle_beta   90.00
_cell.angle_gamma   90.00
#
_symmetry.space_group_name_H-M   'P 1'
#
loop_
_entity.id
_entity.type
_entity.pdbx_description
1 polymer ?
#
loop_
_entity_poly.entity_id
_entity_poly.type
_entity_poly.pdbx_seq_one_letter_code
_entity_poly.pdbx_strand_id
1 'polypeptide(L)'
;GAECRQACRIITRMAKYTLSRKHADKFRLYELSVQDPAFEVDFSVRQYRKRRRRRPSVLREDFCGTASNSCNWVQEHRDARAIALDLDDEALNWARVHNVDPLGDVKRRVDLRHQDVRTVTRPKADVVQAFNFSSYLFHPLPELLRYFRYVRRSLAPGGIFMVDGYGGWESQQVLQEERSVESSTGTFGYIWDQADFNPIDNRALCHIHFEFKNRKRWKRAFTYHWRLYTPVEICDALKATGFQNIKVFWDFEDAEDSSDFRVAKQVDNCPGWIFYVIADGSS
;
A
#
# COMPACT_ATOMS: atom_id res chain seq x y z
N GLY A 1 9.34 18.40 20.19
CA GLY A 1 8.30 17.96 19.28
C GLY A 1 8.97 17.36 18.06
N ALA A 2 8.62 16.15 17.68
CA ALA A 2 9.11 15.53 16.45
C ALA A 2 8.40 16.24 15.28
N GLU A 3 9.17 16.83 14.38
CA GLU A 3 8.63 17.42 13.16
C GLU A 3 8.12 16.30 12.24
N CYS A 4 6.98 16.53 11.60
CA CYS A 4 6.38 15.61 10.66
C CYS A 4 6.95 15.86 9.26
N ARG A 5 7.14 14.83 8.46
CA ARG A 5 7.55 15.01 7.06
C ARG A 5 6.58 15.95 6.38
N GLN A 6 7.05 17.14 6.11
CA GLN A 6 6.41 18.07 5.21
C GLN A 6 6.37 17.37 3.86
N ALA A 7 5.16 17.09 3.35
CA ALA A 7 5.04 16.76 1.94
C ALA A 7 5.81 17.85 1.18
N CYS A 8 6.91 17.46 0.58
CA CYS A 8 7.90 18.40 0.09
C CYS A 8 7.23 19.26 -0.98
N ARG A 9 6.85 20.49 -0.64
CA ARG A 9 6.51 21.53 -1.63
C ARG A 9 7.76 21.83 -2.42
N ILE A 10 8.16 20.90 -3.27
CA ILE A 10 9.14 21.18 -4.28
C ILE A 10 8.43 22.04 -5.31
N ILE A 11 8.52 23.37 -5.17
CA ILE A 11 8.43 24.26 -6.32
C ILE A 11 9.63 23.89 -7.19
N THR A 12 9.48 22.81 -7.91
CA THR A 12 10.52 22.29 -8.77
C THR A 12 10.59 23.20 -9.98
N ARG A 13 11.71 23.88 -10.14
CA ARG A 13 12.20 24.31 -11.45
C ARG A 13 11.80 23.25 -12.45
N MET A 14 11.03 23.61 -13.50
CA MET A 14 10.48 22.71 -14.51
C MET A 14 11.49 21.65 -14.92
N ALA A 15 11.43 20.48 -14.31
CA ALA A 15 12.29 19.37 -14.66
C ALA A 15 11.93 18.93 -16.09
N LYS A 16 12.91 18.91 -16.97
CA LYS A 16 12.71 18.51 -18.35
C LYS A 16 12.66 16.98 -18.38
N TYR A 17 11.46 16.41 -18.29
CA TYR A 17 11.29 14.96 -18.37
C TYR A 17 11.83 14.41 -19.67
N THR A 18 12.49 13.27 -19.58
CA THR A 18 13.20 12.65 -20.72
C THR A 18 12.51 11.40 -21.24
N LEU A 19 11.70 10.73 -20.41
CA LEU A 19 10.94 9.55 -20.81
C LEU A 19 9.92 9.89 -21.91
N SER A 20 9.91 9.12 -22.99
CA SER A 20 8.92 9.22 -24.04
C SER A 20 7.63 8.46 -23.67
N ARG A 21 6.45 9.07 -23.91
CA ARG A 21 5.15 8.41 -23.72
C ARG A 21 5.00 7.08 -24.47
N LYS A 22 5.71 6.91 -25.61
CA LYS A 22 5.68 5.68 -26.41
C LYS A 22 6.28 4.47 -25.68
N HIS A 23 7.20 4.71 -24.75
CA HIS A 23 7.92 3.67 -24.00
C HIS A 23 7.41 3.57 -22.55
N ALA A 24 6.30 4.24 -22.24
CA ALA A 24 5.74 4.25 -20.92
C ALA A 24 4.77 3.08 -20.73
N ASP A 25 4.97 2.33 -19.66
CA ASP A 25 4.07 1.29 -19.18
C ASP A 25 3.39 1.76 -17.89
N LYS A 26 2.07 1.71 -17.84
CA LYS A 26 1.25 2.24 -16.75
C LYS A 26 1.62 1.63 -15.39
N PHE A 27 1.73 0.32 -15.35
CA PHE A 27 1.98 -0.39 -14.11
C PHE A 27 3.44 -0.25 -13.67
N ARG A 28 4.40 -0.24 -14.62
CA ARG A 28 5.81 0.02 -14.27
C ARG A 28 5.99 1.43 -13.72
N LEU A 29 5.33 2.43 -14.29
CA LEU A 29 5.38 3.80 -13.75
C LEU A 29 4.77 3.88 -12.35
N TYR A 30 3.68 3.14 -12.11
CA TYR A 30 3.06 3.03 -10.79
C TYR A 30 4.03 2.44 -9.76
N GLU A 31 4.63 1.29 -10.05
CA GLU A 31 5.61 0.66 -9.15
C GLU A 31 6.74 1.62 -8.78
N LEU A 32 7.35 2.27 -9.78
CA LEU A 32 8.45 3.22 -9.56
C LEU A 32 8.02 4.46 -8.76
N SER A 33 6.75 4.80 -8.79
CA SER A 33 6.25 6.02 -8.13
C SER A 33 5.68 5.77 -6.75
N VAL A 34 5.09 4.62 -6.49
CA VAL A 34 4.19 4.43 -5.33
C VAL A 34 4.64 3.31 -4.42
N GLN A 35 5.29 2.28 -4.96
CA GLN A 35 5.61 1.06 -4.21
C GLN A 35 7.06 1.02 -3.75
N ASP A 36 7.28 0.49 -2.55
CA ASP A 36 8.59 0.08 -2.04
C ASP A 36 8.48 -1.33 -1.44
N PRO A 37 8.43 -2.36 -2.31
CA PRO A 37 8.23 -3.72 -1.86
C PRO A 37 9.37 -4.25 -0.99
N ALA A 38 10.58 -3.73 -1.14
CA ALA A 38 11.72 -4.11 -0.29
C ALA A 38 11.49 -3.66 1.16
N PHE A 39 11.09 -2.41 1.35
CA PHE A 39 10.74 -1.88 2.67
C PHE A 39 9.51 -2.59 3.24
N GLU A 40 8.42 -2.72 2.49
CA GLU A 40 7.14 -3.25 2.97
C GLU A 40 7.26 -4.71 3.41
N VAL A 41 8.02 -5.52 2.67
CA VAL A 41 8.29 -6.92 3.01
C VAL A 41 9.18 -7.02 4.24
N ASP A 42 10.31 -6.30 4.28
CA ASP A 42 11.21 -6.29 5.44
C ASP A 42 10.48 -5.81 6.71
N PHE A 43 9.71 -4.73 6.60
CA PHE A 43 8.90 -4.22 7.72
C PHE A 43 7.94 -5.29 8.24
N SER A 44 7.26 -5.99 7.36
CA SER A 44 6.31 -7.06 7.71
C SER A 44 7.00 -8.24 8.39
N VAL A 45 8.12 -8.69 7.85
CA VAL A 45 8.94 -9.77 8.44
C VAL A 45 9.48 -9.37 9.82
N ARG A 46 10.01 -8.15 9.95
CA ARG A 46 10.49 -7.61 11.23
C ARG A 46 9.38 -7.56 12.27
N GLN A 47 8.19 -7.03 11.91
CA GLN A 47 7.06 -6.90 12.83
C GLN A 47 6.52 -8.27 13.27
N TYR A 48 6.42 -9.23 12.36
CA TYR A 48 6.03 -10.59 12.70
C TYR A 48 7.05 -11.27 13.63
N ARG A 49 8.35 -11.19 13.32
CA ARG A 49 9.43 -11.76 14.14
C ARG A 49 9.46 -11.17 15.55
N LYS A 50 9.29 -9.85 15.70
CA LYS A 50 9.18 -9.19 17.01
C LYS A 50 8.05 -9.77 17.87
N ARG A 51 6.94 -10.19 17.23
CA ARG A 51 5.76 -10.72 17.92
C ARG A 51 5.82 -12.23 18.16
N ARG A 52 6.40 -12.98 17.25
CA ARG A 52 6.30 -14.46 17.23
C ARG A 52 7.64 -15.19 17.38
N ARG A 53 8.77 -14.47 17.34
CA ARG A 53 10.14 -15.02 17.46
C ARG A 53 10.46 -16.10 16.41
N ARG A 54 9.72 -16.15 15.32
CA ARG A 54 9.96 -17.00 14.14
C ARG A 54 9.76 -16.18 12.86
N ARG A 55 10.26 -16.67 11.74
CA ARG A 55 9.98 -16.07 10.41
C ARG A 55 8.57 -16.44 9.98
N PRO A 56 7.84 -15.50 9.33
CA PRO A 56 6.60 -15.84 8.66
C PRO A 56 6.90 -16.58 7.35
N SER A 57 6.00 -17.49 6.94
CA SER A 57 6.15 -18.24 5.70
C SER A 57 5.08 -17.85 4.68
N VAL A 58 3.84 -17.70 5.09
CA VAL A 58 2.73 -17.44 4.16
C VAL A 58 2.31 -15.98 4.26
N LEU A 59 2.47 -15.25 3.15
CA LEU A 59 1.88 -13.93 2.94
C LEU A 59 0.52 -14.10 2.24
N ARG A 60 -0.45 -13.26 2.60
CA ARG A 60 -1.57 -12.91 1.75
C ARG A 60 -1.49 -11.40 1.48
N GLU A 61 -1.38 -11.05 0.22
CA GLU A 61 -1.41 -9.67 -0.27
C GLU A 61 -2.80 -9.39 -0.86
N ASP A 62 -3.56 -8.54 -0.18
CA ASP A 62 -4.86 -8.08 -0.65
C ASP A 62 -4.68 -6.83 -1.51
N PHE A 63 -5.47 -6.69 -2.59
CA PHE A 63 -5.36 -5.62 -3.59
C PHE A 63 -3.96 -5.59 -4.21
N CYS A 64 -3.47 -6.75 -4.62
CA CYS A 64 -2.06 -6.94 -4.97
C CYS A 64 -1.61 -6.20 -6.23
N GLY A 65 -2.54 -5.79 -7.11
CA GLY A 65 -2.20 -5.10 -8.35
C GLY A 65 -1.13 -5.85 -9.14
N THR A 66 0.09 -5.30 -9.15
CA THR A 66 1.25 -5.90 -9.82
C THR A 66 1.92 -7.04 -9.03
N ALA A 67 1.42 -7.37 -7.84
CA ALA A 67 1.95 -8.40 -6.94
C ALA A 67 3.44 -8.23 -6.59
N SER A 68 3.95 -7.00 -6.57
CA SER A 68 5.36 -6.73 -6.31
C SER A 68 5.78 -7.17 -4.90
N ASN A 69 4.95 -6.98 -3.87
CA ASN A 69 5.21 -7.47 -2.51
C ASN A 69 5.24 -8.99 -2.46
N SER A 70 4.29 -9.65 -3.10
CA SER A 70 4.25 -11.13 -3.19
C SER A 70 5.49 -11.70 -3.85
N CYS A 71 5.98 -11.06 -4.92
CA CYS A 71 7.19 -11.46 -5.63
C CYS A 71 8.45 -11.26 -4.80
N ASN A 72 8.54 -10.17 -4.03
CA ASN A 72 9.64 -9.95 -3.09
C ASN A 72 9.57 -10.91 -1.91
N TRP A 73 8.38 -11.14 -1.34
CA TRP A 73 8.18 -12.04 -0.22
C TRP A 73 8.71 -13.45 -0.47
N VAL A 74 8.42 -14.03 -1.63
CA VAL A 74 8.85 -15.41 -1.93
C VAL A 74 10.36 -15.55 -2.12
N GLN A 75 11.09 -14.45 -2.22
CA GLN A 75 12.54 -14.42 -2.30
C GLN A 75 13.22 -14.36 -0.91
N GLU A 76 12.46 -14.03 0.16
CA GLU A 76 12.99 -13.91 1.52
C GLU A 76 13.60 -15.21 2.06
N HIS A 77 13.00 -16.35 1.78
CA HIS A 77 13.53 -17.67 2.15
C HIS A 77 12.82 -18.79 1.35
N ARG A 78 13.42 -19.99 1.35
CA ARG A 78 12.98 -21.13 0.54
C ARG A 78 11.53 -21.60 0.81
N ASP A 79 11.02 -21.41 2.02
CA ASP A 79 9.68 -21.85 2.43
C ASP A 79 8.63 -20.75 2.32
N ALA A 80 9.04 -19.52 1.90
CA ALA A 80 8.14 -18.39 1.72
C ALA A 80 7.18 -18.62 0.55
N ARG A 81 5.90 -18.35 0.76
CA ARG A 81 4.81 -18.46 -0.22
C ARG A 81 3.93 -17.22 -0.15
N ALA A 82 3.32 -16.85 -1.25
CA ALA A 82 2.41 -15.71 -1.30
C ALA A 82 1.10 -16.10 -1.99
N ILE A 83 -0.01 -15.58 -1.47
CA ILE A 83 -1.34 -15.58 -2.08
C ILE A 83 -1.66 -14.13 -2.39
N ALA A 84 -1.76 -13.78 -3.66
CA ALA A 84 -1.97 -12.42 -4.13
C ALA A 84 -3.36 -12.28 -4.76
N LEU A 85 -4.20 -11.40 -4.20
CA LEU A 85 -5.59 -11.24 -4.60
C LEU A 85 -5.82 -9.86 -5.21
N ASP A 86 -6.45 -9.82 -6.37
CA ASP A 86 -6.98 -8.59 -6.97
C ASP A 86 -8.21 -8.90 -7.83
N LEU A 87 -8.98 -7.86 -8.18
CA LEU A 87 -10.09 -7.93 -9.13
C LEU A 87 -9.75 -7.31 -10.49
N ASP A 88 -8.58 -6.65 -10.61
CA ASP A 88 -8.14 -6.05 -11.86
C ASP A 88 -7.38 -7.07 -12.72
N ASP A 89 -8.06 -7.62 -13.72
CA ASP A 89 -7.47 -8.57 -14.67
C ASP A 89 -6.29 -7.98 -15.46
N GLU A 90 -6.33 -6.67 -15.78
CA GLU A 90 -5.23 -6.01 -16.49
C GLU A 90 -3.97 -6.01 -15.63
N ALA A 91 -4.12 -5.64 -14.35
CA ALA A 91 -3.01 -5.65 -13.39
C ALA A 91 -2.48 -7.07 -13.15
N LEU A 92 -3.34 -8.05 -12.94
CA LEU A 92 -2.94 -9.45 -12.71
C LEU A 92 -2.24 -10.08 -13.92
N ASN A 93 -2.70 -9.80 -15.14
CA ASN A 93 -2.04 -10.28 -16.35
C ASN A 93 -0.68 -9.62 -16.53
N TRP A 94 -0.58 -8.33 -16.26
CA TRP A 94 0.68 -7.61 -16.27
C TRP A 94 1.65 -8.16 -15.22
N ALA A 95 1.18 -8.34 -13.98
CA ALA A 95 1.93 -8.93 -12.88
C ALA A 95 2.51 -10.30 -13.24
N ARG A 96 1.72 -11.15 -13.87
CA ARG A 96 2.15 -12.48 -14.32
C ARG A 96 3.36 -12.40 -15.23
N VAL A 97 3.28 -11.55 -16.25
CA VAL A 97 4.32 -11.45 -17.29
C VAL A 97 5.57 -10.75 -16.77
N HIS A 98 5.41 -9.67 -15.99
CA HIS A 98 6.52 -8.77 -15.68
C HIS A 98 7.15 -9.00 -14.30
N ASN A 99 6.42 -9.58 -13.35
CA ASN A 99 6.91 -9.80 -11.99
C ASN A 99 6.98 -11.28 -11.60
N VAL A 100 5.95 -12.08 -11.94
CA VAL A 100 5.89 -13.49 -11.50
C VAL A 100 6.73 -14.40 -12.40
N ASP A 101 6.56 -14.35 -13.72
CA ASP A 101 7.28 -15.23 -14.64
C ASP A 101 8.82 -15.04 -14.58
N PRO A 102 9.35 -13.83 -14.42
CA PRO A 102 10.80 -13.61 -14.26
C PRO A 102 11.43 -14.27 -13.04
N LEU A 103 10.64 -14.70 -12.04
CA LEU A 103 11.13 -15.42 -10.86
C LEU A 103 11.64 -16.84 -11.17
N GLY A 104 11.46 -17.34 -12.39
CA GLY A 104 11.87 -18.70 -12.75
C GLY A 104 11.13 -19.75 -11.93
N ASP A 105 11.83 -20.71 -11.33
CA ASP A 105 11.23 -21.78 -10.54
C ASP A 105 10.55 -21.28 -9.25
N VAL A 106 10.97 -20.12 -8.73
CA VAL A 106 10.40 -19.52 -7.52
C VAL A 106 8.95 -19.08 -7.73
N LYS A 107 8.55 -18.77 -8.97
CA LYS A 107 7.18 -18.35 -9.31
C LYS A 107 6.08 -19.32 -8.82
N ARG A 108 6.39 -20.61 -8.69
CA ARG A 108 5.45 -21.62 -8.17
C ARG A 108 5.00 -21.34 -6.72
N ARG A 109 5.67 -20.44 -6.04
CA ARG A 109 5.36 -20.03 -4.67
C ARG A 109 4.47 -18.80 -4.60
N VAL A 110 4.16 -18.17 -5.75
CA VAL A 110 3.20 -17.06 -5.88
C VAL A 110 1.90 -17.61 -6.47
N ASP A 111 0.84 -17.54 -5.69
CA ASP A 111 -0.52 -17.93 -6.08
C ASP A 111 -1.33 -16.67 -6.40
N LEU A 112 -1.33 -16.28 -7.68
CA LEU A 112 -1.99 -15.07 -8.18
C LEU A 112 -3.45 -15.38 -8.52
N ARG A 113 -4.39 -14.70 -7.86
CA ARG A 113 -5.83 -15.00 -7.95
C ARG A 113 -6.64 -13.78 -8.37
N HIS A 114 -7.46 -13.93 -9.40
CA HIS A 114 -8.55 -13.00 -9.69
C HIS A 114 -9.69 -13.28 -8.72
N GLN A 115 -9.68 -12.61 -7.55
CA GLN A 115 -10.60 -12.92 -6.46
C GLN A 115 -10.83 -11.71 -5.56
N ASP A 116 -12.09 -11.53 -5.11
CA ASP A 116 -12.44 -10.52 -4.10
C ASP A 116 -11.73 -10.83 -2.77
N VAL A 117 -11.12 -9.81 -2.18
CA VAL A 117 -10.42 -9.89 -0.88
C VAL A 117 -11.36 -10.26 0.27
N ARG A 118 -12.68 -10.09 0.10
CA ARG A 118 -13.73 -10.53 1.04
C ARG A 118 -13.98 -12.03 0.90
N THR A 119 -12.92 -12.80 0.97
CA THR A 119 -12.91 -14.26 0.92
C THR A 119 -11.97 -14.84 1.96
N VAL A 120 -12.18 -16.10 2.35
CA VAL A 120 -11.26 -16.82 3.22
C VAL A 120 -10.29 -17.62 2.36
N THR A 121 -8.99 -17.40 2.53
CA THR A 121 -7.95 -18.09 1.77
C THR A 121 -7.38 -19.30 2.50
N ARG A 122 -6.82 -20.22 1.72
CA ARG A 122 -6.03 -21.37 2.15
C ARG A 122 -4.78 -21.48 1.28
N PRO A 123 -3.60 -21.82 1.87
CA PRO A 123 -3.35 -21.97 3.31
C PRO A 123 -3.61 -20.68 4.07
N LYS A 124 -3.77 -20.78 5.40
CA LYS A 124 -3.90 -19.60 6.26
C LYS A 124 -2.58 -18.82 6.29
N ALA A 125 -2.67 -17.49 6.32
CA ALA A 125 -1.53 -16.61 6.23
C ALA A 125 -0.91 -16.28 7.61
N ASP A 126 0.41 -16.23 7.67
CA ASP A 126 1.14 -15.65 8.81
C ASP A 126 1.00 -14.12 8.82
N VAL A 127 1.00 -13.52 7.63
CA VAL A 127 0.84 -12.07 7.44
C VAL A 127 -0.21 -11.85 6.35
N VAL A 128 -1.16 -10.95 6.61
CA VAL A 128 -2.02 -10.36 5.58
C VAL A 128 -1.64 -8.89 5.46
N GLN A 129 -1.40 -8.42 4.23
CA GLN A 129 -1.13 -7.02 3.91
C GLN A 129 -2.28 -6.43 3.08
N ALA A 130 -2.66 -5.19 3.38
CA ALA A 130 -3.53 -4.36 2.56
C ALA A 130 -2.93 -2.95 2.53
N PHE A 131 -2.01 -2.71 1.60
CA PHE A 131 -1.23 -1.49 1.52
C PHE A 131 -1.69 -0.59 0.36
N ASN A 132 -1.02 0.57 0.23
CA ASN A 132 -1.36 1.63 -0.72
C ASN A 132 -2.80 2.14 -0.55
N PHE A 133 -3.23 2.25 0.71
CA PHE A 133 -4.53 2.80 1.13
C PHE A 133 -5.74 2.05 0.57
N SER A 134 -5.56 0.80 0.15
CA SER A 134 -6.58 0.01 -0.54
C SER A 134 -7.81 -0.27 0.32
N SER A 135 -7.69 -0.27 1.65
CA SER A 135 -8.83 -0.39 2.56
C SER A 135 -9.84 0.77 2.43
N TYR A 136 -9.42 1.91 1.88
CA TYR A 136 -10.27 3.08 1.63
C TYR A 136 -11.29 2.86 0.50
N LEU A 137 -11.19 1.77 -0.26
CA LEU A 137 -12.19 1.36 -1.24
C LEU A 137 -13.52 0.92 -0.59
N PHE A 138 -13.52 0.56 0.69
CA PHE A 138 -14.73 0.18 1.42
C PHE A 138 -15.42 1.42 2.00
N HIS A 139 -16.29 2.06 1.24
CA HIS A 139 -16.95 3.30 1.65
C HIS A 139 -17.88 3.14 2.85
N PRO A 140 -18.84 2.18 2.88
CA PRO A 140 -19.64 1.97 4.08
C PRO A 140 -18.84 1.21 5.14
N LEU A 141 -18.88 1.71 6.38
CA LEU A 141 -18.21 1.02 7.50
C LEU A 141 -18.57 -0.48 7.62
N PRO A 142 -19.83 -0.92 7.42
CA PRO A 142 -20.16 -2.35 7.44
C PRO A 142 -19.35 -3.20 6.42
N GLU A 143 -18.99 -2.65 5.24
CA GLU A 143 -18.18 -3.36 4.26
C GLU A 143 -16.72 -3.47 4.71
N LEU A 144 -16.16 -2.43 5.32
CA LEU A 144 -14.84 -2.49 5.94
C LEU A 144 -14.80 -3.55 7.07
N LEU A 145 -15.82 -3.55 7.94
CA LEU A 145 -15.95 -4.57 9.00
C LEU A 145 -16.10 -5.98 8.42
N ARG A 146 -16.86 -6.13 7.34
CA ARG A 146 -17.01 -7.39 6.63
C ARG A 146 -15.65 -7.87 6.09
N TYR A 147 -14.90 -7.01 5.43
CA TYR A 147 -13.56 -7.28 4.93
C TYR A 147 -12.63 -7.74 6.06
N PHE A 148 -12.54 -7.00 7.16
CA PHE A 148 -11.68 -7.36 8.30
C PHE A 148 -12.04 -8.73 8.92
N ARG A 149 -13.33 -9.11 8.94
CA ARG A 149 -13.73 -10.48 9.37
C ARG A 149 -13.19 -11.56 8.45
N TYR A 150 -13.16 -11.33 7.13
CA TYR A 150 -12.57 -12.28 6.18
C TYR A 150 -11.05 -12.37 6.33
N VAL A 151 -10.38 -11.25 6.49
CA VAL A 151 -8.94 -11.20 6.80
C VAL A 151 -8.65 -12.03 8.06
N ARG A 152 -9.35 -11.75 9.16
CA ARG A 152 -9.14 -12.46 10.42
C ARG A 152 -9.32 -13.98 10.29
N ARG A 153 -10.32 -14.41 9.55
CA ARG A 153 -10.57 -15.84 9.27
C ARG A 153 -9.52 -16.48 8.38
N SER A 154 -8.77 -15.71 7.63
CA SER A 154 -7.69 -16.15 6.75
C SER A 154 -6.34 -16.23 7.44
N LEU A 155 -6.19 -15.63 8.63
CA LEU A 155 -4.96 -15.68 9.40
C LEU A 155 -4.75 -17.04 10.08
N ALA A 156 -3.51 -17.49 10.08
CA ALA A 156 -3.06 -18.62 10.87
C ALA A 156 -3.06 -18.26 12.38
N PRO A 157 -3.03 -19.24 13.30
CA PRO A 157 -2.79 -18.98 14.70
C PRO A 157 -1.52 -18.13 14.90
N GLY A 158 -1.67 -16.99 15.59
CA GLY A 158 -0.60 -16.01 15.71
C GLY A 158 -0.32 -15.17 14.46
N GLY A 159 -1.14 -15.24 13.43
CA GLY A 159 -1.01 -14.39 12.26
C GLY A 159 -1.31 -12.91 12.56
N ILE A 160 -0.74 -12.02 11.76
CA ILE A 160 -0.92 -10.56 11.89
C ILE A 160 -1.55 -9.99 10.62
N PHE A 161 -2.32 -8.93 10.80
CA PHE A 161 -2.83 -8.10 9.72
C PHE A 161 -2.14 -6.74 9.75
N MET A 162 -1.76 -6.25 8.58
CA MET A 162 -1.11 -4.97 8.38
C MET A 162 -1.89 -4.18 7.34
N VAL A 163 -2.32 -2.98 7.72
CA VAL A 163 -3.06 -2.06 6.85
C VAL A 163 -2.48 -0.66 7.01
N ASP A 164 -2.41 0.08 5.92
CA ASP A 164 -1.95 1.47 5.91
C ASP A 164 -3.09 2.46 5.67
N GLY A 165 -2.76 3.71 5.83
CA GLY A 165 -3.62 4.83 5.49
C GLY A 165 -2.83 6.14 5.47
N TYR A 166 -3.42 7.16 4.88
CA TYR A 166 -2.88 8.52 4.88
C TYR A 166 -3.94 9.52 5.34
N GLY A 167 -3.48 10.70 5.70
CA GLY A 167 -4.32 11.82 6.09
C GLY A 167 -3.50 13.10 6.26
N GLY A 168 -3.92 13.96 7.17
CA GLY A 168 -3.41 15.31 7.35
C GLY A 168 -4.41 16.34 6.84
N TRP A 169 -4.22 17.62 7.17
CA TRP A 169 -5.20 18.62 6.75
C TRP A 169 -5.21 18.88 5.23
N GLU A 170 -4.13 18.57 4.51
CA GLU A 170 -4.10 18.68 3.05
C GLU A 170 -4.80 17.52 2.34
N SER A 171 -5.01 16.37 3.01
CA SER A 171 -5.73 15.23 2.42
C SER A 171 -7.20 15.52 2.09
N GLN A 172 -7.75 16.60 2.66
CA GLN A 172 -9.12 17.05 2.45
C GLN A 172 -9.22 18.24 1.49
N GLN A 173 -8.11 18.66 0.89
CA GLN A 173 -8.06 19.80 -0.03
C GLN A 173 -8.03 19.31 -1.48
N VAL A 174 -8.65 20.10 -2.37
CA VAL A 174 -8.45 19.94 -3.81
C VAL A 174 -7.08 20.51 -4.16
N LEU A 175 -6.16 19.63 -4.52
CA LEU A 175 -4.77 20.02 -4.84
C LEU A 175 -4.10 19.02 -5.79
N GLN A 176 -3.04 19.46 -6.43
CA GLN A 176 -2.15 18.59 -7.20
C GLN A 176 -0.72 18.72 -6.69
N GLU A 177 -0.06 17.58 -6.51
CA GLU A 177 1.35 17.51 -6.17
C GLU A 177 2.10 16.78 -7.28
N GLU A 178 3.24 17.33 -7.68
CA GLU A 178 4.06 16.79 -8.75
C GLU A 178 5.47 16.51 -8.23
N ARG A 179 6.01 15.33 -8.57
CA ARG A 179 7.41 14.99 -8.32
C ARG A 179 8.03 14.28 -9.50
N SER A 180 9.34 14.48 -9.67
CA SER A 180 10.13 13.77 -10.67
C SER A 180 10.46 12.35 -10.17
N VAL A 181 10.31 11.38 -11.06
CA VAL A 181 10.68 9.98 -10.81
C VAL A 181 11.65 9.54 -11.87
N GLU A 182 12.70 8.83 -11.44
CA GLU A 182 13.70 8.26 -12.33
C GLU A 182 13.31 6.84 -12.74
N SER A 183 13.60 6.50 -13.99
CA SER A 183 13.51 5.15 -14.52
C SER A 183 14.78 4.80 -15.31
N SER A 184 14.97 3.54 -15.62
CA SER A 184 16.09 3.09 -16.45
C SER A 184 16.11 3.68 -17.88
N THR A 185 14.97 4.23 -18.32
CA THR A 185 14.79 4.77 -19.68
C THR A 185 14.55 6.29 -19.70
N GLY A 186 14.65 6.95 -18.55
CA GLY A 186 14.53 8.40 -18.41
C GLY A 186 13.65 8.84 -17.24
N THR A 187 13.52 10.14 -17.07
CA THR A 187 12.73 10.77 -15.99
C THR A 187 11.32 11.08 -16.45
N PHE A 188 10.36 10.98 -15.53
CA PHE A 188 8.95 11.35 -15.76
C PHE A 188 8.36 12.05 -14.54
N GLY A 189 7.27 12.79 -14.74
CA GLY A 189 6.49 13.41 -13.67
C GLY A 189 5.43 12.45 -13.16
N TYR A 190 5.42 12.21 -11.86
CA TYR A 190 4.30 11.64 -11.14
C TYR A 190 3.46 12.77 -10.57
N ILE A 191 2.17 12.78 -10.84
CA ILE A 191 1.24 13.81 -10.38
C ILE A 191 0.14 13.12 -9.59
N TRP A 192 0.09 13.43 -8.30
CA TRP A 192 -1.02 13.10 -7.42
C TRP A 192 -2.05 14.21 -7.49
N ASP A 193 -3.30 13.88 -7.77
CA ASP A 193 -4.40 14.81 -7.97
C ASP A 193 -5.55 14.47 -7.04
N GLN A 194 -5.75 15.26 -6.00
CA GLN A 194 -6.94 15.24 -5.14
C GLN A 194 -8.01 16.11 -5.79
N ALA A 195 -8.85 15.49 -6.63
CA ALA A 195 -9.78 16.20 -7.51
C ALA A 195 -11.07 16.64 -6.80
N ASP A 196 -11.48 15.92 -5.75
CA ASP A 196 -12.70 16.25 -4.98
C ASP A 196 -12.64 15.63 -3.57
N PHE A 197 -13.30 16.29 -2.61
CA PHE A 197 -13.48 15.78 -1.25
C PHE A 197 -14.84 16.19 -0.70
N ASN A 198 -15.61 15.24 -0.19
CA ASN A 198 -16.88 15.47 0.48
C ASN A 198 -16.74 15.29 2.01
N PRO A 199 -16.82 16.37 2.82
CA PRO A 199 -16.63 16.29 4.28
C PRO A 199 -17.78 15.61 5.03
N ILE A 200 -18.93 15.37 4.39
CA ILE A 200 -20.08 14.71 5.03
C ILE A 200 -19.83 13.21 5.19
N ASP A 201 -19.16 12.58 4.23
CA ASP A 201 -18.93 11.13 4.22
C ASP A 201 -17.44 10.77 4.05
N ASN A 202 -16.55 11.76 4.11
CA ASN A 202 -15.10 11.63 3.93
C ASN A 202 -14.70 10.99 2.59
N ARG A 203 -15.53 11.11 1.55
CA ARG A 203 -15.18 10.59 0.23
C ARG A 203 -14.24 11.52 -0.49
N ALA A 204 -13.20 10.93 -1.04
CA ALA A 204 -12.21 11.60 -1.88
C ALA A 204 -12.20 10.99 -3.28
N LEU A 205 -12.09 11.83 -4.31
CA LEU A 205 -11.79 11.43 -5.67
C LEU A 205 -10.33 11.80 -5.95
N CYS A 206 -9.51 10.80 -6.20
CA CYS A 206 -8.09 11.00 -6.46
C CYS A 206 -7.68 10.38 -7.79
N HIS A 207 -6.69 11.00 -8.44
CA HIS A 207 -6.13 10.49 -9.67
C HIS A 207 -4.59 10.47 -9.60
N ILE A 208 -4.01 9.53 -10.34
CA ILE A 208 -2.60 9.58 -10.72
C ILE A 208 -2.51 9.97 -12.19
N HIS A 209 -1.68 10.96 -12.47
CA HIS A 209 -1.29 11.32 -13.83
C HIS A 209 0.21 11.14 -14.00
N PHE A 210 0.65 10.90 -15.22
CA PHE A 210 2.06 10.90 -15.56
C PHE A 210 2.37 11.95 -16.61
N GLU A 211 3.47 12.70 -16.43
CA GLU A 211 3.95 13.67 -17.41
C GLU A 211 5.28 13.18 -18.01
N PHE A 212 5.42 13.37 -19.29
CA PHE A 212 6.53 12.89 -20.11
C PHE A 212 7.24 14.02 -20.83
N LYS A 213 8.27 13.66 -21.60
CA LYS A 213 8.97 14.57 -22.51
C LYS A 213 7.95 15.37 -23.34
N ASN A 214 8.26 16.68 -23.54
CA ASN A 214 7.42 17.61 -24.27
C ASN A 214 6.04 17.84 -23.64
N ARG A 215 5.94 17.73 -22.31
CA ARG A 215 4.71 17.94 -21.51
C ARG A 215 3.51 17.08 -21.97
N LYS A 216 3.78 15.94 -22.58
CA LYS A 216 2.74 14.96 -22.85
C LYS A 216 2.30 14.32 -21.55
N ARG A 217 0.99 14.29 -21.29
CA ARG A 217 0.40 13.72 -20.08
C ARG A 217 -0.41 12.47 -20.38
N TRP A 218 -0.27 11.49 -19.48
CA TRP A 218 -1.23 10.41 -19.32
C TRP A 218 -2.15 10.81 -18.17
N LYS A 219 -3.29 11.41 -18.52
CA LYS A 219 -4.26 11.84 -17.52
C LYS A 219 -5.05 10.67 -17.01
N ARG A 220 -5.31 10.64 -15.70
CA ARG A 220 -6.11 9.62 -15.01
C ARG A 220 -5.64 8.21 -15.34
N ALA A 221 -4.33 7.98 -15.27
CA ALA A 221 -3.76 6.66 -15.45
C ALA A 221 -4.32 5.69 -14.39
N PHE A 222 -4.55 6.22 -13.19
CA PHE A 222 -5.31 5.55 -12.13
C PHE A 222 -6.34 6.53 -11.55
N THR A 223 -7.45 5.99 -11.08
CA THR A 223 -8.54 6.74 -10.43
C THR A 223 -8.99 5.99 -9.19
N TYR A 224 -9.10 6.71 -8.09
CA TYR A 224 -9.50 6.17 -6.81
C TYR A 224 -10.73 6.90 -6.29
N HIS A 225 -11.75 6.14 -5.94
CA HIS A 225 -12.90 6.60 -5.17
C HIS A 225 -12.70 6.04 -3.76
N TRP A 226 -12.20 6.85 -2.85
CA TRP A 226 -11.86 6.43 -1.50
C TRP A 226 -12.79 7.06 -0.46
N ARG A 227 -12.96 6.39 0.65
CA ARG A 227 -13.36 6.99 1.92
C ARG A 227 -12.13 7.06 2.81
N LEU A 228 -11.73 8.26 3.21
CA LEU A 228 -10.60 8.44 4.13
C LEU A 228 -11.02 7.99 5.53
N TYR A 229 -10.28 7.03 6.07
CA TYR A 229 -10.43 6.56 7.45
C TYR A 229 -9.26 7.06 8.28
N THR A 230 -9.54 7.59 9.46
CA THR A 230 -8.54 7.97 10.44
C THR A 230 -7.91 6.74 11.11
N PRO A 231 -6.71 6.86 11.74
CA PRO A 231 -6.12 5.76 12.51
C PRO A 231 -7.07 5.19 13.57
N VAL A 232 -7.85 6.06 14.26
CA VAL A 232 -8.79 5.62 15.30
C VAL A 232 -9.95 4.82 14.71
N GLU A 233 -10.52 5.22 13.57
CA GLU A 233 -11.59 4.47 12.90
C GLU A 233 -11.12 3.07 12.46
N ILE A 234 -9.92 2.96 11.91
CA ILE A 234 -9.31 1.66 11.54
C ILE A 234 -9.10 0.80 12.79
N CYS A 235 -8.56 1.37 13.88
CA CYS A 235 -8.35 0.63 15.13
C CYS A 235 -9.68 0.14 15.75
N ASP A 236 -10.72 0.97 15.75
CA ASP A 236 -12.02 0.60 16.29
C ASP A 236 -12.71 -0.46 15.41
N ALA A 237 -12.59 -0.35 14.08
CA ALA A 237 -13.09 -1.37 13.16
C ALA A 237 -12.37 -2.72 13.37
N LEU A 238 -11.05 -2.73 13.57
CA LEU A 238 -10.29 -3.93 13.89
C LEU A 238 -10.73 -4.53 15.23
N LYS A 239 -10.88 -3.71 16.28
CA LYS A 239 -11.41 -4.15 17.57
C LYS A 239 -12.79 -4.79 17.42
N ALA A 240 -13.71 -4.12 16.74
CA ALA A 240 -15.09 -4.58 16.53
C ALA A 240 -15.16 -5.92 15.77
N THR A 241 -14.11 -6.26 15.03
CA THR A 241 -14.00 -7.53 14.29
C THR A 241 -13.15 -8.59 15.00
N GLY A 242 -12.71 -8.30 16.24
CA GLY A 242 -12.07 -9.25 17.16
C GLY A 242 -10.55 -9.35 17.00
N PHE A 243 -9.90 -8.39 16.35
CA PHE A 243 -8.45 -8.27 16.38
C PHE A 243 -7.96 -7.78 17.74
N GLN A 244 -6.73 -8.14 18.07
CA GLN A 244 -6.08 -7.82 19.35
C GLN A 244 -4.71 -7.16 19.14
N ASN A 245 -4.12 -6.62 20.22
CA ASN A 245 -2.78 -6.04 20.20
C ASN A 245 -2.57 -5.03 19.06
N ILE A 246 -3.60 -4.21 18.81
CA ILE A 246 -3.61 -3.22 17.74
C ILE A 246 -2.64 -2.10 18.07
N LYS A 247 -1.74 -1.79 17.13
CA LYS A 247 -0.74 -0.73 17.28
C LYS A 247 -0.68 0.11 16.01
N VAL A 248 -0.63 1.43 16.21
CA VAL A 248 -0.39 2.41 15.15
C VAL A 248 1.12 2.66 15.06
N PHE A 249 1.64 2.59 13.88
CA PHE A 249 3.03 2.92 13.53
C PHE A 249 3.02 4.19 12.70
N TRP A 250 3.92 5.10 13.04
CA TRP A 250 4.02 6.41 12.46
C TRP A 250 5.41 6.67 11.91
N ASP A 251 5.51 7.41 10.82
CA ASP A 251 6.77 7.86 10.24
C ASP A 251 7.25 9.12 11.00
N PHE A 252 8.43 9.04 11.61
CA PHE A 252 9.06 10.16 12.31
C PHE A 252 10.25 10.66 11.50
N GLU A 253 10.34 11.98 11.29
CA GLU A 253 11.41 12.61 10.50
C GLU A 253 12.80 12.53 11.14
N ASP A 254 12.88 12.29 12.43
CA ASP A 254 14.13 12.22 13.20
C ASP A 254 14.82 10.85 13.16
N ALA A 255 14.28 9.91 12.41
CA ALA A 255 14.90 8.61 12.22
C ALA A 255 16.12 8.75 11.29
N GLU A 256 17.30 8.34 11.75
CA GLU A 256 18.52 8.26 10.93
C GLU A 256 18.30 7.36 9.69
N ASP A 257 17.32 6.46 9.77
CA ASP A 257 16.82 5.64 8.67
C ASP A 257 15.38 6.07 8.35
N SER A 258 15.15 6.65 7.18
CA SER A 258 13.85 7.13 6.68
C SER A 258 12.77 6.03 6.58
N SER A 259 13.12 4.79 6.87
CA SER A 259 12.23 3.62 6.84
C SER A 259 11.72 3.19 8.22
N ASP A 260 12.01 3.93 9.30
CA ASP A 260 11.72 3.44 10.65
C ASP A 260 10.37 3.93 11.20
N PHE A 261 9.30 3.26 10.77
CA PHE A 261 8.00 3.42 11.40
C PHE A 261 8.01 2.89 12.84
N ARG A 262 7.70 3.77 13.79
CA ARG A 262 7.66 3.47 15.23
C ARG A 262 6.25 3.54 15.80
N VAL A 263 5.98 2.76 16.86
CA VAL A 263 4.69 2.81 17.55
C VAL A 263 4.47 4.20 18.14
N ALA A 264 3.36 4.82 17.77
CA ALA A 264 2.96 6.13 18.26
C ALA A 264 1.61 6.08 19.01
N LYS A 265 1.47 6.91 20.04
CA LYS A 265 0.21 7.15 20.77
C LYS A 265 -0.22 8.61 20.66
N GLN A 266 0.73 9.50 20.43
CA GLN A 266 0.55 10.92 20.26
C GLN A 266 1.60 11.43 19.28
N VAL A 267 1.18 12.25 18.36
CA VAL A 267 2.00 12.92 17.33
C VAL A 267 1.45 14.31 17.09
N ASP A 268 2.26 15.20 16.58
CA ASP A 268 1.80 16.50 16.11
C ASP A 268 1.06 16.34 14.78
N ASN A 269 0.01 17.14 14.58
CA ASN A 269 -0.70 17.14 13.30
C ASN A 269 0.12 17.89 12.25
N CYS A 270 0.06 17.42 11.00
CA CYS A 270 0.84 17.96 9.89
C CYS A 270 0.07 17.91 8.56
N PRO A 271 0.56 18.57 7.49
CA PRO A 271 -0.12 18.64 6.20
C PRO A 271 -0.49 17.28 5.61
N GLY A 272 0.45 16.35 5.63
CA GLY A 272 0.28 15.00 5.14
C GLY A 272 1.03 13.99 6.00
N TRP A 273 0.44 12.83 6.25
CA TRP A 273 1.05 11.75 6.99
C TRP A 273 0.57 10.38 6.49
N ILE A 274 1.42 9.40 6.70
CA ILE A 274 1.14 7.99 6.44
C ILE A 274 1.27 7.23 7.77
N PHE A 275 0.40 6.24 7.98
CA PHE A 275 0.46 5.35 9.12
C PHE A 275 0.27 3.90 8.69
N TYR A 276 0.81 3.00 9.49
CA TYR A 276 0.45 1.59 9.44
C TYR A 276 -0.27 1.19 10.72
N VAL A 277 -1.27 0.32 10.60
CA VAL A 277 -1.89 -0.36 11.74
C VAL A 277 -1.56 -1.84 11.64
N ILE A 278 -1.03 -2.39 12.73
CA ILE A 278 -0.72 -3.82 12.83
C ILE A 278 -1.53 -4.42 13.98
N ALA A 279 -2.25 -5.49 13.68
CA ALA A 279 -3.14 -6.16 14.62
C ALA A 279 -2.95 -7.68 14.60
N ASP A 280 -3.11 -8.32 15.74
CA ASP A 280 -3.06 -9.77 15.89
C ASP A 280 -4.44 -10.38 15.58
N GLY A 281 -4.47 -11.46 14.80
CA GLY A 281 -5.72 -12.09 14.37
C GLY A 281 -6.50 -12.82 15.46
N SER A 282 -5.88 -13.47 16.37
CA SER A 282 -6.26 -14.10 17.65
C SER A 282 -5.27 -15.21 17.96
N SER A 283 -5.12 -15.50 19.24
CA SER A 283 -4.36 -16.67 19.74
C SER A 283 -5.03 -17.98 19.35
#